data_0e580cadbe0598e2ad4546b8f7f97123
#
_entry.id   0e580cadbe0598e2ad4546b8f7f97123
#
_cell.length_a   1.000
_cell.length_b   1.000
_cell.length_c   1.000
_cell.angle_alpha   90.00
_cell.angle_beta   90.00
_cell.angle_gamma   90.00
#
_symmetry.space_group_name_H-M   'P 1'
#
loop_
_entity.id
_entity.type
_entity.pdbx_description
1 polymer ?
#
loop_
_entity_poly.entity_id
_entity_poly.type
_entity_poly.pdbx_seq_one_letter_code
_entity_poly.pdbx_strand_id
1 'polypeptide(L)'
;MGEYDRTGNGQSSKTDWDLRSILCDIAKNWWVILLIACSAAMITYTVLATVHKDRYTVKTTFAVMGRGVDANAASSLSATYEMAQKFEAILENTILKKKVMEELSLSSFPAKMNASIVPESNLMELSVTADSPEMAFRILKSVLNNYTSISDYIIPNVVLETLQQPQVSGVPSNQIPTKKYAATAFLAAALAMAALIGLFSFLRDTVKNETEFGRK
;
A
#
# COMPACT_ATOMS: atom_id res chain seq x y z
N MET A 1 14.70 52.33 -59.61
CA MET A 1 15.34 51.03 -59.71
C MET A 1 15.36 50.49 -58.26
N GLY A 2 14.38 49.78 -57.84
CA GLY A 2 14.22 49.28 -56.46
C GLY A 2 13.55 47.92 -56.50
N GLU A 3 14.36 46.94 -56.32
CA GLU A 3 14.03 45.52 -56.26
C GLU A 3 13.27 45.20 -54.91
N TYR A 4 12.06 44.71 -55.03
CA TYR A 4 11.25 44.24 -53.91
C TYR A 4 11.68 42.81 -53.57
N ASP A 5 12.33 42.67 -52.44
CA ASP A 5 12.57 41.37 -51.83
C ASP A 5 11.31 40.93 -51.07
N ARG A 6 10.65 39.90 -51.62
CA ARG A 6 9.50 39.19 -51.02
C ARG A 6 9.96 37.80 -50.63
N THR A 7 10.60 37.70 -49.50
CA THR A 7 10.84 36.38 -48.89
C THR A 7 10.43 36.37 -47.44
N GLY A 8 9.51 35.48 -47.15
CA GLY A 8 9.38 34.96 -45.79
C GLY A 8 8.10 35.26 -45.08
N ASN A 9 7.09 34.51 -45.37
CA ASN A 9 6.21 34.00 -44.27
C ASN A 9 5.23 32.96 -44.83
N GLY A 10 5.63 31.72 -44.91
CA GLY A 10 4.81 30.64 -45.44
C GLY A 10 4.90 29.31 -44.70
N GLN A 11 5.46 29.26 -43.48
CA GLN A 11 5.67 27.97 -42.81
C GLN A 11 5.01 27.79 -41.46
N SER A 12 4.31 28.79 -40.91
CA SER A 12 3.65 28.62 -39.58
C SER A 12 2.21 28.15 -39.65
N SER A 13 1.58 28.05 -40.82
CA SER A 13 0.12 27.79 -40.88
C SER A 13 -0.28 26.33 -41.03
N LYS A 14 0.63 25.40 -41.34
CA LYS A 14 0.26 23.99 -41.53
C LYS A 14 0.12 23.23 -40.16
N THR A 15 0.94 23.57 -39.20
CA THR A 15 0.96 22.88 -37.89
C THR A 15 -0.21 23.30 -37.01
N ASP A 16 -0.67 24.56 -37.13
CA ASP A 16 -1.78 25.06 -36.31
C ASP A 16 -3.14 24.49 -36.75
N TRP A 17 -3.33 24.16 -38.00
CA TRP A 17 -4.57 23.56 -38.51
C TRP A 17 -4.75 22.11 -38.09
N ASP A 18 -3.67 21.32 -38.03
CA ASP A 18 -3.70 19.93 -37.61
C ASP A 18 -4.05 19.78 -36.10
N LEU A 19 -3.47 20.63 -35.23
CA LEU A 19 -3.78 20.66 -33.80
C LEU A 19 -5.22 21.07 -33.53
N ARG A 20 -5.77 22.03 -34.23
CA ARG A 20 -7.12 22.49 -34.10
C ARG A 20 -8.14 21.42 -34.51
N SER A 21 -7.87 20.69 -35.58
CA SER A 21 -8.69 19.56 -36.04
C SER A 21 -8.73 18.44 -34.98
N ILE A 22 -7.59 18.06 -34.45
CA ILE A 22 -7.47 17.04 -33.42
C ILE A 22 -8.25 17.45 -32.14
N LEU A 23 -8.12 18.71 -31.72
CA LEU A 23 -8.86 19.23 -30.56
C LEU A 23 -10.38 19.23 -30.78
N CYS A 24 -10.83 19.57 -31.98
CA CYS A 24 -12.25 19.51 -32.34
C CYS A 24 -12.78 18.06 -32.35
N ASP A 25 -12.01 17.10 -32.85
CA ASP A 25 -12.40 15.70 -32.89
C ASP A 25 -12.45 15.10 -31.47
N ILE A 26 -11.51 15.47 -30.59
CA ILE A 26 -11.55 15.12 -29.17
C ILE A 26 -12.79 15.74 -28.49
N ALA A 27 -13.03 17.03 -28.73
CA ALA A 27 -14.21 17.72 -28.16
C ALA A 27 -15.53 17.13 -28.67
N LYS A 28 -15.60 16.71 -29.92
CA LYS A 28 -16.79 16.09 -30.49
C LYS A 28 -17.08 14.71 -29.88
N ASN A 29 -16.04 13.97 -29.49
CA ASN A 29 -16.13 12.62 -28.93
C ASN A 29 -15.98 12.59 -27.40
N TRP A 30 -16.12 13.74 -26.72
CA TRP A 30 -15.92 13.85 -25.28
C TRP A 30 -16.81 12.87 -24.46
N TRP A 31 -18.02 12.58 -24.95
CA TRP A 31 -18.93 11.61 -24.33
C TRP A 31 -18.35 10.20 -24.29
N VAL A 32 -17.71 9.77 -25.37
CA VAL A 32 -17.08 8.46 -25.47
C VAL A 32 -15.89 8.37 -24.52
N ILE A 33 -15.07 9.41 -24.44
CA ILE A 33 -13.96 9.52 -23.52
C ILE A 33 -14.44 9.41 -22.08
N LEU A 34 -15.49 10.18 -21.74
CA LEU A 34 -16.07 10.20 -20.41
C LEU A 34 -16.66 8.82 -20.04
N LEU A 35 -17.38 8.18 -20.94
CA LEU A 35 -17.99 6.87 -20.70
C LEU A 35 -16.95 5.80 -20.43
N ILE A 36 -15.88 5.75 -21.22
CA ILE A 36 -14.79 4.79 -21.05
C ILE A 36 -13.99 5.10 -19.78
N ALA A 37 -13.71 6.36 -19.48
CA ALA A 37 -13.03 6.76 -18.27
C ALA A 37 -13.85 6.40 -17.01
N CYS A 38 -15.15 6.64 -17.03
CA CYS A 38 -16.04 6.24 -15.93
C CYS A 38 -16.11 4.70 -15.76
N SER A 39 -16.20 3.95 -16.86
CA SER A 39 -16.20 2.48 -16.78
C SER A 39 -14.89 1.94 -16.20
N ALA A 40 -13.74 2.47 -16.62
CA ALA A 40 -12.44 2.11 -16.07
C ALA A 40 -12.32 2.42 -14.58
N ALA A 41 -12.82 3.59 -14.14
CA ALA A 41 -12.84 3.97 -12.74
C ALA A 41 -13.74 3.07 -11.90
N MET A 42 -14.94 2.71 -12.41
CA MET A 42 -15.85 1.79 -11.73
C MET A 42 -15.26 0.37 -11.60
N ILE A 43 -14.66 -0.14 -12.67
CA ILE A 43 -14.01 -1.46 -12.64
C ILE A 43 -12.87 -1.45 -11.61
N THR A 44 -12.01 -0.43 -11.64
CA THR A 44 -10.90 -0.31 -10.69
C THR A 44 -11.40 -0.22 -9.25
N TYR A 45 -12.43 0.59 -8.99
CA TYR A 45 -13.03 0.71 -7.67
C TYR A 45 -13.60 -0.63 -7.18
N THR A 46 -14.37 -1.31 -8.03
CA THR A 46 -15.01 -2.59 -7.68
C THR A 46 -13.97 -3.67 -7.41
N VAL A 47 -12.94 -3.78 -8.25
CA VAL A 47 -11.86 -4.76 -8.07
C VAL A 47 -11.10 -4.49 -6.77
N LEU A 48 -10.71 -3.23 -6.50
CA LEU A 48 -10.03 -2.91 -5.25
C LEU A 48 -10.92 -3.16 -4.02
N ALA A 49 -12.19 -2.82 -4.09
CA ALA A 49 -13.12 -3.03 -2.97
C ALA A 49 -13.41 -4.51 -2.68
N THR A 50 -13.38 -5.39 -3.69
CA THR A 50 -13.65 -6.82 -3.51
C THR A 50 -12.41 -7.64 -3.16
N VAL A 51 -11.24 -7.28 -3.71
CA VAL A 51 -9.98 -8.00 -3.49
C VAL A 51 -9.32 -7.58 -2.19
N HIS A 52 -9.48 -6.31 -1.79
CA HIS A 52 -8.85 -5.79 -0.58
C HIS A 52 -9.62 -6.22 0.66
N LYS A 53 -8.98 -7.02 1.51
CA LYS A 53 -9.49 -7.38 2.84
C LYS A 53 -8.88 -6.46 3.88
N ASP A 54 -9.71 -5.81 4.65
CA ASP A 54 -9.26 -4.99 5.77
C ASP A 54 -8.53 -5.84 6.81
N ARG A 55 -7.40 -5.35 7.28
CA ARG A 55 -6.57 -5.97 8.31
C ARG A 55 -6.39 -4.99 9.46
N TYR A 56 -6.57 -5.49 10.67
CA TYR A 56 -6.47 -4.71 11.88
C TYR A 56 -5.24 -5.15 12.67
N THR A 57 -4.41 -4.18 13.05
CA THR A 57 -3.19 -4.43 13.81
C THR A 57 -3.33 -3.85 15.21
N VAL A 58 -3.15 -4.70 16.20
CA VAL A 58 -3.05 -4.30 17.61
C VAL A 58 -1.60 -4.42 18.01
N LYS A 59 -1.08 -3.42 18.71
CA LYS A 59 0.32 -3.32 19.12
C LYS A 59 0.40 -3.19 20.64
N THR A 60 1.49 -3.69 21.19
CA THR A 60 1.88 -3.48 22.57
C THR A 60 3.39 -3.38 22.66
N THR A 61 3.88 -2.61 23.62
CA THR A 61 5.31 -2.41 23.85
C THR A 61 5.68 -2.92 25.24
N PHE A 62 6.76 -3.67 25.30
CA PHE A 62 7.33 -4.18 26.56
C PHE A 62 8.75 -3.67 26.75
N ALA A 63 9.16 -3.53 28.00
CA ALA A 63 10.56 -3.52 28.37
C ALA A 63 11.01 -4.96 28.68
N VAL A 64 12.12 -5.37 28.10
CA VAL A 64 12.76 -6.65 28.42
C VAL A 64 13.74 -6.39 29.55
N MET A 65 13.54 -7.05 30.68
CA MET A 65 14.36 -6.89 31.88
C MET A 65 14.84 -8.23 32.40
N GLY A 66 16.11 -8.30 32.84
CA GLY A 66 16.64 -9.47 33.52
C GLY A 66 16.20 -9.48 34.98
N ARG A 67 15.72 -10.62 35.47
CA ARG A 67 15.39 -10.80 36.90
C ARG A 67 16.69 -10.88 37.69
N GLY A 68 16.97 -9.88 38.53
CA GLY A 68 18.10 -9.91 39.48
C GLY A 68 19.44 -9.36 38.95
N VAL A 69 19.46 -8.63 37.87
CA VAL A 69 20.66 -7.90 37.41
C VAL A 69 20.65 -6.51 38.04
N ASP A 70 21.60 -6.25 38.93
CA ASP A 70 21.85 -4.92 39.45
C ASP A 70 22.07 -3.96 38.29
N ALA A 71 21.34 -2.86 38.30
CA ALA A 71 21.17 -1.93 37.20
C ALA A 71 22.43 -1.09 36.90
N ASN A 72 23.51 -1.68 36.44
CA ASN A 72 24.56 -0.96 35.74
C ASN A 72 24.17 -0.82 34.27
N ALA A 73 23.65 0.35 33.95
CA ALA A 73 22.91 0.64 32.72
C ALA A 73 23.62 0.31 31.38
N ALA A 74 24.92 0.27 31.33
CA ALA A 74 25.67 0.05 30.08
C ALA A 74 25.91 -1.43 29.73
N SER A 75 26.11 -2.29 30.73
CA SER A 75 26.22 -3.74 30.52
C SER A 75 24.85 -4.43 30.37
N SER A 76 23.79 -3.77 30.82
CA SER A 76 22.42 -4.27 30.70
C SER A 76 21.83 -4.12 29.29
N LEU A 77 22.26 -3.12 28.51
CA LEU A 77 21.64 -2.84 27.21
C LEU A 77 21.97 -3.91 26.16
N SER A 78 23.23 -4.34 26.03
CA SER A 78 23.60 -5.40 25.10
C SER A 78 23.03 -6.76 25.51
N ALA A 79 23.08 -7.08 26.81
CA ALA A 79 22.46 -8.31 27.31
C ALA A 79 20.94 -8.31 27.12
N THR A 80 20.29 -7.17 27.33
CA THR A 80 18.86 -7.02 27.12
C THR A 80 18.50 -7.11 25.63
N TYR A 81 19.34 -6.57 24.75
CA TYR A 81 19.17 -6.70 23.32
C TYR A 81 19.25 -8.16 22.83
N GLU A 82 20.23 -8.93 23.30
CA GLU A 82 20.31 -10.37 23.01
C GLU A 82 19.10 -11.15 23.55
N MET A 83 18.61 -10.77 24.73
CA MET A 83 17.40 -11.36 25.31
C MET A 83 16.17 -11.03 24.44
N ALA A 84 16.07 -9.79 23.96
CA ALA A 84 14.97 -9.39 23.09
C ALA A 84 14.97 -10.16 21.76
N GLN A 85 16.13 -10.44 21.17
CA GLN A 85 16.22 -11.26 19.96
C GLN A 85 15.72 -12.70 20.21
N LYS A 86 16.11 -13.29 21.34
CA LYS A 86 15.62 -14.62 21.71
C LYS A 86 14.11 -14.61 21.95
N PHE A 87 13.60 -13.53 22.51
CA PHE A 87 12.16 -13.35 22.74
C PHE A 87 11.36 -13.22 21.45
N GLU A 88 11.90 -12.50 20.46
CA GLU A 88 11.32 -12.44 19.12
C GLU A 88 11.09 -13.84 18.55
N ALA A 89 12.12 -14.69 18.62
CA ALA A 89 12.04 -16.08 18.17
C ALA A 89 10.99 -16.91 18.96
N ILE A 90 10.83 -16.65 20.26
CA ILE A 90 9.80 -17.33 21.11
C ILE A 90 8.40 -16.90 20.71
N LEU A 91 8.19 -15.61 20.50
CA LEU A 91 6.87 -15.08 20.13
C LEU A 91 6.43 -15.57 18.74
N GLU A 92 7.36 -15.81 17.84
CA GLU A 92 7.08 -16.38 16.52
C GLU A 92 6.98 -17.92 16.50
N ASN A 93 7.27 -18.56 17.62
CA ASN A 93 7.32 -20.02 17.69
C ASN A 93 5.95 -20.68 17.49
N THR A 94 5.98 -21.83 16.81
CA THR A 94 4.78 -22.64 16.56
C THR A 94 4.14 -23.17 17.83
N ILE A 95 4.89 -23.38 18.91
CA ILE A 95 4.36 -23.87 20.20
C ILE A 95 3.45 -22.83 20.84
N LEU A 96 3.87 -21.55 20.83
CA LEU A 96 3.04 -20.44 21.33
C LEU A 96 1.77 -20.29 20.49
N LYS A 97 1.91 -20.35 19.18
CA LYS A 97 0.75 -20.29 18.26
C LYS A 97 -0.25 -21.41 18.53
N LYS A 98 0.23 -22.65 18.78
CA LYS A 98 -0.65 -23.78 19.13
C LYS A 98 -1.38 -23.55 20.44
N LYS A 99 -0.69 -23.09 21.49
CA LYS A 99 -1.31 -22.79 22.79
C LYS A 99 -2.41 -21.73 22.66
N VAL A 100 -2.13 -20.66 21.90
CA VAL A 100 -3.11 -19.61 21.62
C VAL A 100 -4.34 -20.17 20.87
N MET A 101 -4.11 -21.04 19.86
CA MET A 101 -5.20 -21.70 19.14
C MET A 101 -6.06 -22.58 20.06
N GLU A 102 -5.45 -23.35 20.96
CA GLU A 102 -6.14 -24.18 21.93
C GLU A 102 -6.98 -23.33 22.89
N GLU A 103 -6.39 -22.28 23.48
CA GLU A 103 -7.10 -21.37 24.39
C GLU A 103 -8.30 -20.68 23.72
N LEU A 104 -8.13 -20.24 22.48
CA LEU A 104 -9.17 -19.53 21.73
C LEU A 104 -10.09 -20.47 20.93
N SER A 105 -9.88 -21.80 21.01
CA SER A 105 -10.62 -22.82 20.27
C SER A 105 -10.62 -22.58 18.73
N LEU A 106 -9.47 -22.21 18.20
CA LEU A 106 -9.29 -21.92 16.77
C LEU A 106 -8.78 -23.14 16.02
N SER A 107 -9.36 -23.45 14.88
CA SER A 107 -8.92 -24.53 13.98
C SER A 107 -7.64 -24.20 13.20
N SER A 108 -7.37 -22.91 13.00
CA SER A 108 -6.15 -22.41 12.36
C SER A 108 -5.76 -21.07 12.97
N PHE A 109 -4.49 -20.67 12.84
CA PHE A 109 -4.04 -19.39 13.36
C PHE A 109 -4.37 -18.26 12.36
N PRO A 110 -5.40 -17.42 12.65
CA PRO A 110 -5.96 -16.47 11.66
C PRO A 110 -5.23 -15.13 11.63
N ALA A 111 -4.06 -15.03 12.26
CA ALA A 111 -3.35 -13.77 12.44
C ALA A 111 -1.89 -13.86 12.01
N LYS A 112 -1.32 -12.70 11.68
CA LYS A 112 0.13 -12.53 11.53
C LYS A 112 0.66 -11.88 12.79
N MET A 113 1.59 -12.54 13.47
CA MET A 113 2.37 -11.93 14.56
C MET A 113 3.70 -11.46 14.04
N ASN A 114 4.15 -10.33 14.55
CA ASN A 114 5.48 -9.80 14.29
C ASN A 114 5.98 -9.16 15.58
N ALA A 115 7.13 -9.62 16.03
CA ALA A 115 7.86 -9.01 17.12
C ALA A 115 9.03 -8.23 16.51
N SER A 116 9.33 -7.07 17.05
CA SER A 116 10.44 -6.25 16.60
C SER A 116 11.06 -5.51 17.78
N ILE A 117 12.36 -5.37 17.75
CA ILE A 117 13.10 -4.64 18.78
C ILE A 117 13.18 -3.17 18.34
N VAL A 118 12.90 -2.26 19.26
CA VAL A 118 13.11 -0.84 19.02
C VAL A 118 14.62 -0.57 19.05
N PRO A 119 15.22 -0.05 17.96
CA PRO A 119 16.65 0.19 17.90
C PRO A 119 17.18 0.98 19.09
N GLU A 120 18.36 0.65 19.56
CA GLU A 120 19.07 1.31 20.66
C GLU A 120 18.31 1.36 22.00
N SER A 121 17.37 0.43 22.19
CA SER A 121 16.58 0.35 23.41
C SER A 121 16.40 -1.11 23.87
N ASN A 122 15.92 -1.28 25.10
CA ASN A 122 15.48 -2.55 25.63
C ASN A 122 13.98 -2.79 25.41
N LEU A 123 13.39 -2.03 24.49
CA LEU A 123 11.99 -2.12 24.19
C LEU A 123 11.72 -3.06 23.03
N MET A 124 10.67 -3.84 23.15
CA MET A 124 10.17 -4.71 22.11
C MET A 124 8.71 -4.38 21.81
N GLU A 125 8.40 -4.23 20.53
CA GLU A 125 7.03 -4.08 20.04
C GLU A 125 6.53 -5.43 19.53
N LEU A 126 5.42 -5.89 20.05
CA LEU A 126 4.66 -7.02 19.50
C LEU A 126 3.44 -6.48 18.78
N SER A 127 3.29 -6.87 17.53
CA SER A 127 2.13 -6.56 16.72
C SER A 127 1.40 -7.82 16.26
N VAL A 128 0.09 -7.80 16.36
CA VAL A 128 -0.79 -8.87 15.89
C VAL A 128 -1.78 -8.29 14.89
N THR A 129 -1.77 -8.83 13.68
CA THR A 129 -2.64 -8.41 12.59
C THR A 129 -3.62 -9.53 12.25
N ALA A 130 -4.92 -9.23 12.31
CA ALA A 130 -6.00 -10.16 12.02
C ALA A 130 -7.11 -9.51 11.17
N ASP A 131 -8.12 -10.30 10.80
CA ASP A 131 -9.25 -9.85 9.97
C ASP A 131 -10.25 -8.98 10.74
N SER A 132 -10.21 -9.00 12.08
CA SER A 132 -11.02 -8.13 12.92
C SER A 132 -10.20 -7.57 14.10
N PRO A 133 -10.54 -6.37 14.59
CA PRO A 133 -9.83 -5.75 15.70
C PRO A 133 -9.98 -6.56 17.00
N GLU A 134 -11.16 -7.14 17.24
CA GLU A 134 -11.39 -7.99 18.43
C GLU A 134 -10.54 -9.26 18.38
N MET A 135 -10.43 -9.91 17.21
CA MET A 135 -9.61 -11.12 17.06
C MET A 135 -8.13 -10.79 17.28
N ALA A 136 -7.63 -9.69 16.69
CA ALA A 136 -6.27 -9.24 16.92
C ALA A 136 -5.97 -9.00 18.40
N PHE A 137 -6.89 -8.35 19.11
CA PHE A 137 -6.77 -8.09 20.55
C PHE A 137 -6.81 -9.36 21.39
N ARG A 138 -7.75 -10.28 21.10
CA ARG A 138 -7.87 -11.56 21.83
C ARG A 138 -6.62 -12.42 21.64
N ILE A 139 -6.09 -12.50 20.44
CA ILE A 139 -4.85 -13.24 20.15
C ILE A 139 -3.68 -12.59 20.90
N LEU A 140 -3.53 -11.26 20.84
CA LEU A 140 -2.47 -10.56 21.55
C LEU A 140 -2.56 -10.81 23.06
N LYS A 141 -3.75 -10.72 23.64
CA LYS A 141 -3.98 -10.99 25.07
C LYS A 141 -3.64 -12.43 25.43
N SER A 142 -4.04 -13.41 24.61
CA SER A 142 -3.70 -14.81 24.82
C SER A 142 -2.19 -15.06 24.70
N VAL A 143 -1.51 -14.42 23.77
CA VAL A 143 -0.04 -14.45 23.67
C VAL A 143 0.59 -13.93 24.95
N LEU A 144 0.11 -12.79 25.48
CA LEU A 144 0.61 -12.20 26.71
C LEU A 144 0.38 -13.08 27.95
N ASN A 145 -0.69 -13.84 27.97
CA ASN A 145 -0.99 -14.76 29.08
C ASN A 145 -0.13 -16.03 29.02
N ASN A 146 0.22 -16.48 27.80
CA ASN A 146 0.89 -17.78 27.62
C ASN A 146 2.40 -17.68 27.41
N TYR A 147 2.96 -16.49 27.12
CA TYR A 147 4.40 -16.38 26.83
C TYR A 147 5.27 -16.81 28.01
N THR A 148 4.87 -16.50 29.25
CA THR A 148 5.63 -16.84 30.47
C THR A 148 5.85 -18.33 30.61
N SER A 149 4.82 -19.14 30.30
CA SER A 149 4.90 -20.59 30.38
C SER A 149 5.88 -21.22 29.38
N ILE A 150 6.29 -20.48 28.36
CA ILE A 150 7.25 -20.91 27.34
C ILE A 150 8.62 -20.26 27.58
N SER A 151 8.62 -18.97 27.95
CA SER A 151 9.86 -18.24 28.22
C SER A 151 10.64 -18.78 29.39
N ASP A 152 9.99 -19.21 30.46
CA ASP A 152 10.63 -19.75 31.65
C ASP A 152 11.46 -21.03 31.35
N TYR A 153 11.08 -21.79 30.30
CA TYR A 153 11.86 -22.95 29.84
C TYR A 153 13.05 -22.58 28.96
N ILE A 154 12.98 -21.47 28.25
CA ILE A 154 13.98 -21.11 27.23
C ILE A 154 14.95 -20.06 27.77
N ILE A 155 14.44 -19.09 28.51
CA ILE A 155 15.23 -17.98 29.06
C ILE A 155 14.82 -17.78 30.54
N PRO A 156 15.41 -18.56 31.45
CA PRO A 156 15.18 -18.32 32.87
C PRO A 156 15.70 -16.93 33.24
N ASN A 157 14.96 -16.24 34.09
CA ASN A 157 15.30 -14.91 34.62
C ASN A 157 15.05 -13.70 33.72
N VAL A 158 14.15 -13.78 32.76
CA VAL A 158 13.67 -12.61 32.00
C VAL A 158 12.23 -12.27 32.39
N VAL A 159 11.96 -10.99 32.55
CA VAL A 159 10.60 -10.46 32.80
C VAL A 159 10.29 -9.47 31.69
N LEU A 160 9.10 -9.61 31.10
CA LEU A 160 8.53 -8.58 30.22
C LEU A 160 7.63 -7.68 31.06
N GLU A 161 7.98 -6.43 31.15
CA GLU A 161 7.11 -5.42 31.73
C GLU A 161 6.35 -4.69 30.62
N THR A 162 5.03 -4.77 30.66
CA THR A 162 4.17 -4.10 29.69
C THR A 162 4.16 -2.61 29.97
N LEU A 163 4.77 -1.83 29.07
CA LEU A 163 4.78 -0.37 29.17
C LEU A 163 3.52 0.25 28.59
N GLN A 164 2.98 -0.35 27.55
CA GLN A 164 1.79 0.15 26.90
C GLN A 164 0.74 -0.96 26.79
N GLN A 165 -0.44 -0.70 27.33
CA GLN A 165 -1.54 -1.65 27.18
C GLN A 165 -1.97 -1.76 25.71
N PRO A 166 -2.37 -2.96 25.26
CA PRO A 166 -2.85 -3.16 23.90
C PRO A 166 -4.01 -2.22 23.57
N GLN A 167 -3.84 -1.42 22.55
CA GLN A 167 -4.89 -0.53 22.07
C GLN A 167 -5.49 -1.08 20.78
N VAL A 168 -6.80 -1.16 20.75
CA VAL A 168 -7.56 -1.57 19.56
C VAL A 168 -7.72 -0.35 18.65
N SER A 169 -7.12 -0.39 17.49
CA SER A 169 -7.39 0.60 16.46
C SER A 169 -8.65 0.20 15.69
N GLY A 170 -9.66 1.05 15.70
CA GLY A 170 -10.86 0.88 14.88
C GLY A 170 -10.62 1.11 13.38
N VAL A 171 -9.40 1.48 13.01
CA VAL A 171 -9.01 1.82 11.64
C VAL A 171 -8.13 0.69 11.08
N PRO A 172 -8.46 0.14 9.89
CA PRO A 172 -7.63 -0.89 9.26
C PRO A 172 -6.21 -0.39 9.03
N SER A 173 -5.22 -1.23 9.32
CA SER A 173 -3.79 -0.90 9.17
C SER A 173 -3.31 -0.90 7.71
N ASN A 174 -4.06 -1.55 6.82
CA ASN A 174 -3.75 -1.68 5.40
C ASN A 174 -4.69 -0.87 4.50
N GLN A 175 -5.16 0.29 4.96
CA GLN A 175 -6.05 1.13 4.16
C GLN A 175 -5.43 1.48 2.81
N ILE A 176 -6.11 1.06 1.74
CA ILE A 176 -5.80 1.51 0.38
C ILE A 176 -6.73 2.68 0.05
N PRO A 177 -6.20 3.82 -0.41
CA PRO A 177 -7.03 4.93 -0.84
C PRO A 177 -7.71 4.61 -2.19
N THR A 178 -8.71 3.73 -2.18
CA THR A 178 -9.44 3.24 -3.36
C THR A 178 -9.96 4.38 -4.24
N LYS A 179 -10.40 5.48 -3.61
CA LYS A 179 -10.85 6.67 -4.33
C LYS A 179 -9.72 7.32 -5.16
N LYS A 180 -8.49 7.35 -4.64
CA LYS A 180 -7.33 7.89 -5.38
C LYS A 180 -6.99 7.00 -6.57
N TYR A 181 -6.96 5.68 -6.39
CA TYR A 181 -6.69 4.74 -7.49
C TYR A 181 -7.78 4.77 -8.56
N ALA A 182 -9.05 4.88 -8.19
CA ALA A 182 -10.14 5.05 -9.15
C ALA A 182 -10.00 6.38 -9.94
N ALA A 183 -9.62 7.47 -9.27
CA ALA A 183 -9.39 8.75 -9.93
C ALA A 183 -8.17 8.71 -10.88
N THR A 184 -7.07 8.04 -10.49
CA THR A 184 -5.91 7.87 -11.38
C THR A 184 -6.25 6.99 -12.58
N ALA A 185 -7.03 5.92 -12.40
CA ALA A 185 -7.51 5.07 -13.49
C ALA A 185 -8.42 5.84 -14.46
N PHE A 186 -9.30 6.70 -13.94
CA PHE A 186 -10.12 7.60 -14.74
C PHE A 186 -9.28 8.51 -15.63
N LEU A 187 -8.30 9.20 -15.04
CA LEU A 187 -7.42 10.12 -15.78
C LEU A 187 -6.58 9.37 -16.82
N ALA A 188 -6.02 8.23 -16.45
CA ALA A 188 -5.21 7.42 -17.37
C ALA A 188 -6.04 6.93 -18.58
N ALA A 189 -7.27 6.44 -18.33
CA ALA A 189 -8.17 6.00 -19.39
C ALA A 189 -8.63 7.16 -20.29
N ALA A 190 -8.91 8.32 -19.71
CA ALA A 190 -9.28 9.52 -20.46
C ALA A 190 -8.13 9.99 -21.39
N LEU A 191 -6.91 10.03 -20.88
CA LEU A 191 -5.72 10.39 -21.66
C LEU A 191 -5.43 9.37 -22.76
N ALA A 192 -5.52 8.08 -22.48
CA ALA A 192 -5.33 7.02 -23.45
C ALA A 192 -6.36 7.11 -24.60
N MET A 193 -7.63 7.34 -24.27
CA MET A 193 -8.67 7.53 -25.29
C MET A 193 -8.49 8.81 -26.11
N ALA A 194 -8.11 9.91 -25.46
CA ALA A 194 -7.81 11.15 -26.18
C ALA A 194 -6.63 10.96 -27.14
N ALA A 195 -5.60 10.26 -26.73
CA ALA A 195 -4.45 9.93 -27.58
C ALA A 195 -4.85 9.03 -28.75
N LEU A 196 -5.70 8.01 -28.54
CA LEU A 196 -6.21 7.16 -29.61
C LEU A 196 -7.06 7.94 -30.62
N ILE A 197 -7.97 8.79 -30.16
CA ILE A 197 -8.79 9.64 -31.05
C ILE A 197 -7.87 10.58 -31.85
N GLY A 198 -6.87 11.20 -31.21
CA GLY A 198 -5.88 12.04 -31.88
C GLY A 198 -5.08 11.28 -32.96
N LEU A 199 -4.66 10.05 -32.64
CA LEU A 199 -3.96 9.19 -33.59
C LEU A 199 -4.83 8.84 -34.81
N PHE A 200 -6.09 8.45 -34.56
CA PHE A 200 -7.04 8.16 -35.64
C PHE A 200 -7.35 9.40 -36.49
N SER A 201 -7.49 10.56 -35.88
CA SER A 201 -7.68 11.84 -36.60
C SER A 201 -6.51 12.14 -37.49
N PHE A 202 -5.28 11.97 -36.99
CA PHE A 202 -4.05 12.18 -37.78
C PHE A 202 -3.93 11.20 -38.95
N LEU A 203 -4.22 9.91 -38.73
CA LEU A 203 -4.18 8.91 -39.81
C LEU A 203 -5.25 9.17 -40.87
N ARG A 204 -6.42 9.64 -40.50
CA ARG A 204 -7.52 9.97 -41.43
C ARG A 204 -7.18 11.16 -42.30
N ASP A 205 -6.52 12.18 -41.77
CA ASP A 205 -6.10 13.37 -42.54
C ASP A 205 -4.99 13.03 -43.52
N THR A 206 -4.08 12.10 -43.15
CA THR A 206 -3.00 11.66 -44.04
C THR A 206 -3.54 10.93 -45.27
N VAL A 207 -4.58 10.09 -45.12
CA VAL A 207 -5.20 9.33 -46.22
C VAL A 207 -6.00 10.23 -47.17
N LYS A 208 -6.59 11.35 -46.69
CA LYS A 208 -7.30 12.31 -47.56
C LYS A 208 -6.36 13.09 -48.49
N ASN A 209 -5.15 13.42 -48.07
CA ASN A 209 -4.19 14.14 -48.87
C ASN A 209 -3.66 13.33 -50.04
N GLU A 210 -3.53 12.00 -49.92
CA GLU A 210 -3.03 11.17 -51.05
C GLU A 210 -4.05 11.00 -52.19
N THR A 211 -5.35 11.01 -51.87
CA THR A 211 -6.40 10.86 -52.90
C THR A 211 -6.61 12.10 -53.76
N GLU A 212 -6.20 13.28 -53.30
CA GLU A 212 -6.25 14.50 -54.14
C GLU A 212 -5.08 14.62 -55.12
N PHE A 213 -3.90 14.02 -54.82
CA PHE A 213 -2.75 14.03 -55.72
C PHE A 213 -2.87 13.05 -56.88
N GLY A 214 -3.73 12.04 -56.80
CA GLY A 214 -3.95 11.04 -57.85
C GLY A 214 -4.95 11.46 -58.96
N ARG A 215 -5.46 12.70 -58.93
CA ARG A 215 -6.49 13.17 -59.88
C ARG A 215 -6.08 14.41 -60.67
N LYS A 216 -4.84 14.45 -61.14
CA LYS A 216 -4.42 15.42 -62.17
C LYS A 216 -3.77 14.68 -63.31
#